data_31ff36e1885d06798913d295537e7c6e
#
_entry.id   31ff36e1885d06798913d295537e7c6e
#
_cell.length_a   1.000
_cell.length_b   1.000
_cell.length_c   1.000
_cell.angle_alpha   90.00
_cell.angle_beta   90.00
_cell.angle_gamma   90.00
#
_symmetry.space_group_name_H-M   'P 1'
#
loop_
_entity.id
_entity.type
_entity.pdbx_description
1 polymer ?
#
loop_
_entity_poly.entity_id
_entity_poly.type
_entity_poly.pdbx_seq_one_letter_code
_entity_poly.pdbx_strand_id
1 'polypeptide(L)'
;MLHEVSFQSFNERDTVYGWIYVPAAPAKGIVQLIHGFGEHSRRYLHMIVKFMDAGYIVAADDHVGHGKTAVENGTWGDWGDKGCHTMMEDEHTLTLIAKEKYPGLPYFLFGHSMGSMIARDYAAKYGSELSGVTICGTCGVFRGASETAQKLSEAIAQGRGKESDPSFTADLLGWMCEYCGDTSIGNEWICSDPYVQRDHADDPFDAFTKPTTNQSMYDFTQMMEVINGTEWAQKVPVSLPIYNIAGDLDPVGEYGEGVYAVTNWLRSTGHNVKTKLYSGYRHEIHNYNDIKDAVEAGVIAFMDENL
;
A
#
# COMPACT_ATOMS: atom_id res chain seq x y z
N MET A 1 -17.93 -3.79 -16.41
CA MET A 1 -18.36 -5.06 -15.76
C MET A 1 -17.62 -5.16 -14.42
N LEU A 2 -18.20 -5.83 -13.41
CA LEU A 2 -17.54 -6.09 -12.14
C LEU A 2 -17.54 -7.60 -11.89
N HIS A 3 -16.36 -8.15 -11.58
CA HIS A 3 -16.24 -9.51 -11.03
C HIS A 3 -15.86 -9.41 -9.56
N GLU A 4 -16.65 -10.02 -8.70
CA GLU A 4 -16.23 -10.32 -7.33
C GLU A 4 -15.37 -11.58 -7.38
N VAL A 5 -14.24 -11.55 -6.67
CA VAL A 5 -13.31 -12.67 -6.56
C VAL A 5 -13.04 -12.95 -5.09
N SER A 6 -12.78 -14.21 -4.78
CA SER A 6 -12.30 -14.59 -3.46
C SER A 6 -11.34 -15.77 -3.60
N PHE A 7 -10.34 -15.80 -2.73
CA PHE A 7 -9.32 -16.84 -2.74
C PHE A 7 -8.78 -17.09 -1.33
N GLN A 8 -8.18 -18.27 -1.12
CA GLN A 8 -7.51 -18.59 0.13
C GLN A 8 -6.27 -17.73 0.28
N SER A 9 -6.15 -17.02 1.41
CA SER A 9 -4.94 -16.27 1.75
C SER A 9 -3.74 -17.19 1.93
N PHE A 10 -2.56 -16.64 1.69
CA PHE A 10 -1.27 -17.28 2.03
C PHE A 10 -1.17 -17.61 3.53
N ASN A 11 -1.91 -16.90 4.40
CA ASN A 11 -1.98 -17.24 5.82
C ASN A 11 -2.71 -18.55 6.12
N GLU A 12 -3.29 -19.22 5.11
CA GLU A 12 -3.99 -20.52 5.17
C GLU A 12 -5.24 -20.52 6.07
N ARG A 13 -5.58 -19.39 6.70
CA ARG A 13 -6.72 -19.21 7.59
C ARG A 13 -7.87 -18.47 6.95
N ASP A 14 -7.56 -17.34 6.31
CA ASP A 14 -8.56 -16.37 5.85
C ASP A 14 -8.89 -16.54 4.37
N THR A 15 -10.10 -16.16 3.99
CA THR A 15 -10.49 -15.94 2.59
C THR A 15 -10.34 -14.45 2.27
N VAL A 16 -9.54 -14.10 1.30
CA VAL A 16 -9.39 -12.73 0.78
C VAL A 16 -10.52 -12.43 -0.19
N TYR A 17 -11.10 -11.24 -0.08
CA TYR A 17 -12.16 -10.74 -0.96
C TYR A 17 -11.67 -9.58 -1.79
N GLY A 18 -11.90 -9.67 -3.11
CA GLY A 18 -11.43 -8.67 -4.07
C GLY A 18 -12.40 -8.47 -5.24
N TRP A 19 -12.03 -7.54 -6.10
CA TRP A 19 -12.84 -7.09 -7.23
C TRP A 19 -11.98 -6.88 -8.47
N ILE A 20 -12.53 -7.23 -9.63
CA ILE A 20 -11.94 -6.90 -10.93
C ILE A 20 -12.95 -6.04 -11.69
N TYR A 21 -12.63 -4.76 -11.85
CA TYR A 21 -13.42 -3.76 -12.55
C TYR A 21 -12.99 -3.71 -14.01
N VAL A 22 -13.93 -3.91 -14.93
CA VAL A 22 -13.62 -4.03 -16.36
C VAL A 22 -14.31 -2.93 -17.14
N PRO A 23 -13.56 -2.12 -17.92
CA PRO A 23 -14.14 -1.09 -18.77
C PRO A 23 -15.07 -1.68 -19.84
N ALA A 24 -15.96 -0.85 -20.39
CA ALA A 24 -16.87 -1.28 -21.47
C ALA A 24 -16.17 -1.44 -22.82
N ALA A 25 -15.04 -0.74 -23.01
CA ALA A 25 -14.20 -0.84 -24.21
C ALA A 25 -13.10 -1.91 -24.03
N PRO A 26 -12.47 -2.38 -25.11
CA PRO A 26 -11.29 -3.26 -25.01
C PRO A 26 -10.20 -2.64 -24.13
N ALA A 27 -9.73 -3.42 -23.16
CA ALA A 27 -8.70 -2.96 -22.24
C ALA A 27 -7.31 -2.99 -22.89
N LYS A 28 -6.46 -2.02 -22.54
CA LYS A 28 -5.07 -1.92 -23.00
C LYS A 28 -4.06 -2.44 -21.97
N GLY A 29 -4.49 -2.66 -20.73
CA GLY A 29 -3.65 -3.16 -19.63
C GLY A 29 -4.48 -3.43 -18.40
N ILE A 30 -3.83 -3.96 -17.37
CA ILE A 30 -4.39 -4.20 -16.04
C ILE A 30 -3.57 -3.40 -15.03
N VAL A 31 -4.23 -2.72 -14.10
CA VAL A 31 -3.59 -2.13 -12.94
C VAL A 31 -4.16 -2.76 -11.68
N GLN A 32 -3.28 -3.26 -10.79
CA GLN A 32 -3.66 -3.76 -9.48
C GLN A 32 -3.41 -2.68 -8.44
N LEU A 33 -4.43 -2.37 -7.66
CA LEU A 33 -4.43 -1.32 -6.67
C LEU A 33 -4.31 -1.95 -5.29
N ILE A 34 -3.28 -1.58 -4.56
CA ILE A 34 -2.87 -2.14 -3.26
C ILE A 34 -3.04 -1.04 -2.21
N HIS A 35 -4.00 -1.22 -1.30
CA HIS A 35 -4.35 -0.21 -0.29
C HIS A 35 -3.37 -0.18 0.89
N GLY A 36 -3.47 0.85 1.75
CA GLY A 36 -2.60 1.08 2.90
C GLY A 36 -3.06 0.41 4.19
N PHE A 37 -2.29 0.66 5.26
CA PHE A 37 -2.60 0.20 6.62
C PHE A 37 -3.86 0.88 7.16
N GLY A 38 -4.76 0.09 7.74
CA GLY A 38 -5.95 0.58 8.41
C GLY A 38 -7.04 1.11 7.49
N GLU A 39 -6.93 0.88 6.17
CA GLU A 39 -7.92 1.27 5.17
C GLU A 39 -8.39 0.08 4.33
N HIS A 40 -9.04 0.32 3.20
CA HIS A 40 -9.56 -0.70 2.30
C HIS A 40 -9.68 -0.19 0.85
N SER A 41 -9.79 -1.11 -0.12
CA SER A 41 -9.76 -0.81 -1.57
C SER A 41 -10.86 0.14 -2.05
N ARG A 42 -12.02 0.19 -1.40
CA ARG A 42 -13.15 1.03 -1.83
C ARG A 42 -12.93 2.53 -1.59
N ARG A 43 -11.93 2.92 -0.79
CA ARG A 43 -11.51 4.33 -0.67
C ARG A 43 -10.91 4.87 -1.97
N TYR A 44 -10.56 4.00 -2.91
CA TYR A 44 -9.98 4.31 -4.22
C TYR A 44 -10.98 4.29 -5.38
N LEU A 45 -12.29 4.27 -5.12
CA LEU A 45 -13.32 4.17 -6.19
C LEU A 45 -13.18 5.26 -7.26
N HIS A 46 -12.84 6.49 -6.89
CA HIS A 46 -12.63 7.56 -7.86
C HIS A 46 -11.46 7.24 -8.81
N MET A 47 -10.35 6.73 -8.28
CA MET A 47 -9.18 6.32 -9.05
C MET A 47 -9.48 5.10 -9.93
N ILE A 48 -10.24 4.12 -9.41
CA ILE A 48 -10.72 2.95 -10.17
C ILE A 48 -11.51 3.40 -11.39
N VAL A 49 -12.44 4.34 -11.24
CA VAL A 49 -13.24 4.90 -12.35
C VAL A 49 -12.34 5.58 -13.38
N LYS A 50 -11.39 6.41 -12.94
CA LYS A 50 -10.44 7.10 -13.83
C LYS A 50 -9.57 6.12 -14.63
N PHE A 51 -9.09 5.06 -13.98
CA PHE A 51 -8.30 4.03 -14.67
C PHE A 51 -9.14 3.25 -15.68
N MET A 52 -10.40 2.91 -15.36
CA MET A 52 -11.32 2.29 -16.32
C MET A 52 -11.61 3.23 -17.50
N ASP A 53 -11.86 4.51 -17.26
CA ASP A 53 -12.08 5.50 -18.31
C ASP A 53 -10.85 5.66 -19.23
N ALA A 54 -9.66 5.47 -18.66
CA ALA A 54 -8.40 5.44 -19.43
C ALA A 54 -8.16 4.11 -20.16
N GLY A 55 -9.04 3.11 -20.02
CA GLY A 55 -8.96 1.82 -20.72
C GLY A 55 -8.18 0.74 -19.98
N TYR A 56 -8.04 0.83 -18.66
CA TYR A 56 -7.42 -0.20 -17.83
C TYR A 56 -8.49 -1.03 -17.11
N ILE A 57 -8.24 -2.34 -17.00
CA ILE A 57 -8.88 -3.19 -16.01
C ILE A 57 -8.24 -2.85 -14.66
N VAL A 58 -9.05 -2.77 -13.60
CA VAL A 58 -8.53 -2.52 -12.25
C VAL A 58 -8.82 -3.75 -11.38
N ALA A 59 -7.79 -4.33 -10.79
CA ALA A 59 -7.90 -5.36 -9.76
C ALA A 59 -7.61 -4.72 -8.40
N ALA A 60 -8.36 -5.09 -7.37
CA ALA A 60 -8.12 -4.66 -5.99
C ALA A 60 -8.74 -5.67 -5.02
N ASP A 61 -8.15 -5.82 -3.85
CA ASP A 61 -8.72 -6.60 -2.75
C ASP A 61 -8.74 -5.78 -1.45
N ASP A 62 -9.32 -6.36 -0.42
CA ASP A 62 -9.12 -5.92 0.95
C ASP A 62 -8.21 -6.94 1.62
N HIS A 63 -7.05 -6.51 2.11
CA HIS A 63 -6.03 -7.38 2.72
C HIS A 63 -6.54 -8.14 3.95
N VAL A 64 -5.85 -9.21 4.32
CA VAL A 64 -6.08 -9.88 5.61
C VAL A 64 -6.04 -8.86 6.76
N GLY A 65 -6.99 -8.96 7.67
CA GLY A 65 -7.13 -8.02 8.79
C GLY A 65 -7.74 -6.66 8.44
N HIS A 66 -8.15 -6.42 7.18
CA HIS A 66 -8.69 -5.16 6.67
C HIS A 66 -10.04 -5.33 5.95
N GLY A 67 -10.82 -4.27 5.94
CA GLY A 67 -12.01 -4.11 5.10
C GLY A 67 -13.00 -5.29 5.14
N LYS A 68 -13.51 -5.68 3.97
CA LYS A 68 -14.44 -6.82 3.83
C LYS A 68 -13.80 -8.13 4.25
N THR A 69 -12.53 -8.35 3.94
CA THR A 69 -11.82 -9.56 4.33
C THR A 69 -11.83 -9.74 5.86
N ALA A 70 -11.54 -8.68 6.61
CA ALA A 70 -11.62 -8.75 8.08
C ALA A 70 -13.04 -8.98 8.60
N VAL A 71 -14.05 -8.36 7.98
CA VAL A 71 -15.46 -8.52 8.39
C VAL A 71 -15.91 -9.97 8.21
N GLU A 72 -15.68 -10.54 7.03
CA GLU A 72 -16.17 -11.89 6.68
C GLU A 72 -15.44 -13.01 7.45
N ASN A 73 -14.16 -12.80 7.77
CA ASN A 73 -13.38 -13.77 8.56
C ASN A 73 -13.43 -13.50 10.08
N GLY A 74 -13.90 -12.33 10.52
CA GLY A 74 -13.86 -11.93 11.93
C GLY A 74 -12.46 -11.67 12.47
N THR A 75 -11.54 -11.16 11.62
CA THR A 75 -10.09 -11.10 11.89
C THR A 75 -9.53 -9.67 11.80
N TRP A 76 -10.27 -8.68 12.31
CA TRP A 76 -9.78 -7.30 12.32
C TRP A 76 -8.39 -7.17 12.97
N GLY A 77 -7.44 -6.56 12.23
CA GLY A 77 -6.09 -6.31 12.71
C GLY A 77 -5.24 -7.56 12.95
N ASP A 78 -5.72 -8.75 12.61
CA ASP A 78 -4.99 -10.02 12.71
C ASP A 78 -4.70 -10.58 11.32
N TRP A 79 -3.42 -10.52 10.91
CA TRP A 79 -2.95 -10.94 9.58
C TRP A 79 -2.55 -12.42 9.51
N GLY A 80 -2.65 -13.13 10.66
CA GLY A 80 -2.18 -14.51 10.78
C GLY A 80 -0.76 -14.60 11.34
N ASP A 81 -0.08 -15.72 11.03
CA ASP A 81 1.23 -16.05 11.59
C ASP A 81 2.26 -16.52 10.52
N LYS A 82 1.99 -16.22 9.23
CA LYS A 82 2.88 -16.60 8.11
C LYS A 82 3.92 -15.52 7.77
N GLY A 83 3.95 -14.42 8.52
CA GLY A 83 4.97 -13.38 8.44
C GLY A 83 4.68 -12.28 7.45
N CYS A 84 5.62 -11.36 7.31
CA CYS A 84 5.49 -10.08 6.61
C CYS A 84 5.20 -10.18 5.09
N HIS A 85 5.46 -11.32 4.47
CA HIS A 85 5.20 -11.53 3.04
C HIS A 85 3.76 -11.96 2.73
N THR A 86 2.91 -12.18 3.74
CA THR A 86 1.55 -12.71 3.56
C THR A 86 0.74 -11.89 2.55
N MET A 87 0.65 -10.57 2.74
CA MET A 87 -0.13 -9.71 1.84
C MET A 87 0.48 -9.65 0.43
N MET A 88 1.80 -9.68 0.30
CA MET A 88 2.45 -9.70 -1.01
C MET A 88 2.13 -10.99 -1.79
N GLU A 89 2.08 -12.14 -1.13
CA GLU A 89 1.68 -13.41 -1.74
C GLU A 89 0.19 -13.43 -2.12
N ASP A 90 -0.67 -12.80 -1.30
CA ASP A 90 -2.08 -12.63 -1.60
C ASP A 90 -2.28 -11.75 -2.84
N GLU A 91 -1.54 -10.65 -2.94
CA GLU A 91 -1.52 -9.79 -4.13
C GLU A 91 -1.05 -10.54 -5.39
N HIS A 92 -0.06 -11.41 -5.27
CA HIS A 92 0.36 -12.25 -6.39
C HIS A 92 -0.73 -13.25 -6.79
N THR A 93 -1.47 -13.80 -5.83
CA THR A 93 -2.62 -14.67 -6.12
C THR A 93 -3.70 -13.91 -6.90
N LEU A 94 -4.02 -12.66 -6.52
CA LEU A 94 -4.95 -11.80 -7.26
C LEU A 94 -4.43 -11.50 -8.67
N THR A 95 -3.12 -11.26 -8.83
CA THR A 95 -2.47 -11.07 -10.14
C THR A 95 -2.71 -12.28 -11.05
N LEU A 96 -2.51 -13.49 -10.55
CA LEU A 96 -2.72 -14.72 -11.32
C LEU A 96 -4.18 -14.88 -11.73
N ILE A 97 -5.13 -14.60 -10.86
CA ILE A 97 -6.56 -14.62 -11.17
C ILE A 97 -6.91 -13.60 -12.27
N ALA A 98 -6.37 -12.39 -12.18
CA ALA A 98 -6.61 -11.34 -13.18
C ALA A 98 -6.00 -11.70 -14.55
N LYS A 99 -4.76 -12.21 -14.57
CA LYS A 99 -4.07 -12.66 -15.79
C LYS A 99 -4.74 -13.86 -16.45
N GLU A 100 -5.30 -14.79 -15.67
CA GLU A 100 -6.07 -15.92 -16.19
C GLU A 100 -7.34 -15.44 -16.91
N LYS A 101 -8.05 -14.46 -16.34
CA LYS A 101 -9.27 -13.89 -16.93
C LYS A 101 -9.00 -13.01 -18.15
N TYR A 102 -7.85 -12.32 -18.16
CA TYR A 102 -7.48 -11.33 -19.17
C TYR A 102 -6.02 -11.53 -19.62
N PRO A 103 -5.74 -12.63 -20.34
CA PRO A 103 -4.37 -13.00 -20.68
C PRO A 103 -3.73 -12.03 -21.70
N GLY A 104 -2.41 -11.87 -21.58
CA GLY A 104 -1.59 -11.14 -22.57
C GLY A 104 -1.61 -9.63 -22.43
N LEU A 105 -2.31 -9.08 -21.44
CA LEU A 105 -2.30 -7.64 -21.19
C LEU A 105 -1.09 -7.23 -20.33
N PRO A 106 -0.48 -6.05 -20.59
CA PRO A 106 0.48 -5.42 -19.69
C PRO A 106 -0.08 -5.30 -18.27
N TYR A 107 0.76 -5.54 -17.25
CA TYR A 107 0.31 -5.56 -15.86
C TYR A 107 1.09 -4.55 -15.01
N PHE A 108 0.37 -3.68 -14.32
CA PHE A 108 0.90 -2.61 -13.49
C PHE A 108 0.46 -2.76 -12.04
N LEU A 109 1.28 -2.29 -11.11
CA LEU A 109 0.89 -2.10 -9.71
C LEU A 109 0.80 -0.61 -9.37
N PHE A 110 -0.18 -0.26 -8.56
CA PHE A 110 -0.25 0.98 -7.80
C PHE A 110 -0.40 0.63 -6.34
N GLY A 111 0.58 0.95 -5.51
CA GLY A 111 0.52 0.75 -4.06
C GLY A 111 0.62 2.06 -3.30
N HIS A 112 -0.25 2.26 -2.31
CA HIS A 112 -0.24 3.42 -1.43
C HIS A 112 0.13 3.04 0.00
N SER A 113 1.00 3.83 0.66
CA SER A 113 1.38 3.63 2.05
C SER A 113 1.92 2.21 2.31
N MET A 114 1.34 1.43 3.22
CA MET A 114 1.66 0.00 3.38
C MET A 114 1.54 -0.74 2.03
N GLY A 115 0.55 -0.41 1.20
CA GLY A 115 0.43 -0.97 -0.15
C GLY A 115 1.64 -0.65 -1.04
N SER A 116 2.31 0.49 -0.84
CA SER A 116 3.58 0.79 -1.52
C SER A 116 4.73 -0.08 -1.03
N MET A 117 4.70 -0.48 0.24
CA MET A 117 5.67 -1.42 0.81
C MET A 117 5.45 -2.83 0.25
N ILE A 118 4.19 -3.27 0.20
CA ILE A 118 3.78 -4.54 -0.44
C ILE A 118 4.20 -4.56 -1.92
N ALA A 119 3.96 -3.47 -2.67
CA ALA A 119 4.35 -3.36 -4.07
C ALA A 119 5.89 -3.40 -4.26
N ARG A 120 6.66 -2.88 -3.31
CA ARG A 120 8.13 -2.96 -3.31
C ARG A 120 8.64 -4.38 -3.03
N ASP A 121 8.02 -5.10 -2.09
CA ASP A 121 8.32 -6.51 -1.82
C ASP A 121 7.94 -7.38 -3.03
N TYR A 122 6.76 -7.13 -3.61
CA TYR A 122 6.30 -7.77 -4.85
C TYR A 122 7.28 -7.54 -6.00
N ALA A 123 7.75 -6.30 -6.21
CA ALA A 123 8.69 -5.97 -7.27
C ALA A 123 10.03 -6.72 -7.12
N ALA A 124 10.48 -6.98 -5.89
CA ALA A 124 11.69 -7.74 -5.64
C ALA A 124 11.54 -9.24 -5.97
N LYS A 125 10.35 -9.81 -5.80
CA LYS A 125 10.09 -11.24 -6.01
C LYS A 125 9.50 -11.55 -7.38
N TYR A 126 8.52 -10.77 -7.82
CA TYR A 126 7.70 -11.00 -9.02
C TYR A 126 7.79 -9.87 -10.04
N GLY A 127 8.73 -8.94 -9.88
CA GLY A 127 8.85 -7.75 -10.73
C GLY A 127 9.04 -8.03 -12.22
N SER A 128 9.57 -9.21 -12.59
CA SER A 128 9.70 -9.64 -13.99
C SER A 128 8.35 -9.89 -14.69
N GLU A 129 7.27 -10.00 -13.93
CA GLU A 129 5.90 -10.17 -14.43
C GLU A 129 5.17 -8.85 -14.69
N LEU A 130 5.80 -7.72 -14.35
CA LEU A 130 5.19 -6.39 -14.36
C LEU A 130 5.71 -5.54 -15.52
N SER A 131 4.83 -4.68 -16.03
CA SER A 131 5.16 -3.62 -16.99
C SER A 131 5.54 -2.30 -16.30
N GLY A 132 5.18 -2.11 -15.02
CA GLY A 132 5.57 -0.95 -14.25
C GLY A 132 4.94 -0.96 -12.85
N VAL A 133 5.55 -0.20 -11.93
CA VAL A 133 5.08 -0.04 -10.55
C VAL A 133 5.02 1.43 -10.18
N THR A 134 3.88 1.88 -9.67
CA THR A 134 3.74 3.17 -8.97
C THR A 134 3.75 2.92 -7.47
N ILE A 135 4.68 3.54 -6.76
CA ILE A 135 4.76 3.56 -5.30
C ILE A 135 4.39 4.96 -4.81
N CYS A 136 3.32 5.05 -4.03
CA CYS A 136 2.72 6.29 -3.57
C CYS A 136 2.79 6.37 -2.04
N GLY A 137 3.27 7.48 -1.47
CA GLY A 137 3.36 7.65 -0.02
C GLY A 137 4.27 6.61 0.66
N THR A 138 5.42 6.31 0.03
CA THR A 138 6.35 5.28 0.52
C THR A 138 7.31 5.85 1.56
N CYS A 139 7.80 4.96 2.44
CA CYS A 139 8.84 5.30 3.41
C CYS A 139 10.25 4.89 2.92
N GLY A 140 11.26 5.59 3.48
CA GLY A 140 12.64 5.10 3.53
C GLY A 140 12.87 4.22 4.75
N VAL A 141 13.86 4.56 5.58
CA VAL A 141 14.02 3.95 6.91
C VAL A 141 12.95 4.55 7.83
N PHE A 142 12.06 3.72 8.36
CA PHE A 142 10.94 4.21 9.14
C PHE A 142 11.33 4.46 10.59
N ARG A 143 11.06 5.67 11.09
CA ARG A 143 11.40 6.11 12.45
C ARG A 143 10.77 5.18 13.49
N GLY A 144 11.59 4.65 14.40
CA GLY A 144 11.15 3.79 15.51
C GLY A 144 10.85 2.33 15.15
N ALA A 145 10.97 1.93 13.87
CA ALA A 145 10.63 0.57 13.44
C ALA A 145 11.49 -0.50 14.11
N SER A 146 12.81 -0.29 14.20
CA SER A 146 13.74 -1.27 14.79
C SER A 146 13.52 -1.47 16.28
N GLU A 147 13.35 -0.38 17.04
CA GLU A 147 13.09 -0.44 18.49
C GLU A 147 11.73 -1.08 18.79
N THR A 148 10.71 -0.75 18.00
CA THR A 148 9.37 -1.33 18.13
C THR A 148 9.40 -2.81 17.78
N ALA A 149 10.12 -3.20 16.71
CA ALA A 149 10.30 -4.60 16.32
C ALA A 149 10.91 -5.44 17.44
N GLN A 150 11.93 -4.90 18.13
CA GLN A 150 12.54 -5.59 19.26
C GLN A 150 11.54 -5.82 20.39
N LYS A 151 10.80 -4.80 20.83
CA LYS A 151 9.78 -4.90 21.88
C LYS A 151 8.67 -5.90 21.50
N LEU A 152 8.20 -5.88 20.25
CA LEU A 152 7.21 -6.81 19.74
C LEU A 152 7.73 -8.25 19.74
N SER A 153 8.96 -8.47 19.31
CA SER A 153 9.61 -9.79 19.35
C SER A 153 9.66 -10.36 20.76
N GLU A 154 9.99 -9.52 21.76
CA GLU A 154 9.98 -9.90 23.16
C GLU A 154 8.57 -10.25 23.66
N ALA A 155 7.55 -9.48 23.27
CA ALA A 155 6.15 -9.75 23.60
C ALA A 155 5.68 -11.09 23.00
N ILE A 156 6.02 -11.35 21.74
CA ILE A 156 5.69 -12.60 21.04
C ILE A 156 6.38 -13.80 21.72
N ALA A 157 7.65 -13.67 22.09
CA ALA A 157 8.40 -14.71 22.80
C ALA A 157 7.77 -15.06 24.19
N GLN A 158 7.05 -14.10 24.79
CA GLN A 158 6.26 -14.30 26.04
C GLN A 158 4.86 -14.88 25.79
N GLY A 159 4.53 -15.27 24.55
CA GLY A 159 3.22 -15.82 24.19
C GLY A 159 2.11 -14.79 23.96
N ARG A 160 2.47 -13.47 23.88
CA ARG A 160 1.52 -12.36 23.70
C ARG A 160 1.30 -11.96 22.24
N GLY A 161 1.66 -12.80 21.27
CA GLY A 161 1.56 -12.48 19.85
C GLY A 161 0.14 -12.17 19.37
N LYS A 162 -0.89 -12.84 19.95
CA LYS A 162 -2.30 -12.62 19.60
C LYS A 162 -2.98 -11.51 20.41
N GLU A 163 -2.29 -10.96 21.40
CA GLU A 163 -2.76 -9.78 22.11
C GLU A 163 -2.56 -8.53 21.24
N SER A 164 -3.32 -7.48 21.56
CA SER A 164 -3.17 -6.16 20.97
C SER A 164 -2.74 -5.18 22.06
N ASP A 165 -1.56 -4.59 21.90
CA ASP A 165 -1.06 -3.56 22.81
C ASP A 165 -0.94 -2.24 22.03
N PRO A 166 -1.84 -1.26 22.28
CA PRO A 166 -1.87 -0.01 21.53
C PRO A 166 -0.62 0.84 21.72
N SER A 167 0.21 0.55 22.72
CA SER A 167 1.48 1.27 22.91
C SER A 167 2.46 1.04 21.76
N PHE A 168 2.45 -0.15 21.14
CA PHE A 168 3.30 -0.43 19.98
C PHE A 168 2.87 0.37 18.74
N THR A 169 1.57 0.49 18.52
CA THR A 169 1.04 1.36 17.46
C THR A 169 1.41 2.82 17.73
N ALA A 170 1.28 3.28 18.97
CA ALA A 170 1.65 4.64 19.36
C ALA A 170 3.16 4.90 19.23
N ASP A 171 4.03 3.95 19.60
CA ASP A 171 5.48 4.04 19.42
C ASP A 171 5.85 4.19 17.93
N LEU A 172 5.14 3.50 17.04
CA LEU A 172 5.43 3.49 15.61
C LEU A 172 4.79 4.64 14.85
N LEU A 173 3.53 5.00 15.14
CA LEU A 173 2.73 5.93 14.35
C LEU A 173 2.39 7.24 15.06
N GLY A 174 2.56 7.32 16.39
CA GLY A 174 2.10 8.46 17.20
C GLY A 174 2.80 9.79 16.91
N TRP A 175 3.96 9.79 16.28
CA TRP A 175 4.71 10.98 15.90
C TRP A 175 4.25 11.63 14.59
N MET A 176 3.41 10.95 13.80
CA MET A 176 3.03 11.39 12.44
C MET A 176 2.30 12.74 12.41
N CYS A 177 1.63 13.12 13.49
CA CYS A 177 0.99 14.42 13.61
C CYS A 177 1.88 15.53 14.19
N GLU A 178 3.20 15.29 14.41
CA GLU A 178 4.11 16.25 15.05
C GLU A 178 4.11 17.64 14.41
N TYR A 179 3.92 17.71 13.08
CA TYR A 179 3.89 18.98 12.33
C TYR A 179 2.51 19.26 11.67
N CYS A 180 1.44 18.64 12.16
CA CYS A 180 0.11 18.81 11.57
C CYS A 180 -0.64 20.07 12.06
N GLY A 181 -0.14 20.75 13.07
CA GLY A 181 -0.84 21.88 13.72
C GLY A 181 -1.91 21.38 14.69
N ASP A 182 -3.15 21.84 14.55
CA ASP A 182 -4.26 21.38 15.39
C ASP A 182 -4.65 19.95 15.04
N THR A 183 -4.63 19.07 16.03
CA THR A 183 -4.87 17.64 15.89
C THR A 183 -6.09 17.22 16.73
N SER A 184 -7.28 17.45 16.19
CA SER A 184 -8.54 17.14 16.87
C SER A 184 -9.06 15.73 16.59
N ILE A 185 -8.67 15.12 15.47
CA ILE A 185 -9.14 13.79 15.01
C ILE A 185 -8.06 12.73 15.19
N GLY A 186 -6.76 13.09 15.06
CA GLY A 186 -5.62 12.21 15.21
C GLY A 186 -5.14 11.57 13.89
N ASN A 187 -5.82 11.87 12.78
CA ASN A 187 -5.43 11.41 11.43
C ASN A 187 -5.06 12.57 10.49
N GLU A 188 -4.80 13.75 11.03
CA GLU A 188 -4.49 14.94 10.23
C GLU A 188 -3.25 14.78 9.35
N TRP A 189 -2.36 13.87 9.71
CA TRP A 189 -1.16 13.54 8.93
C TRP A 189 -1.47 12.92 7.55
N ILE A 190 -2.63 12.29 7.37
CA ILE A 190 -3.00 11.69 6.09
C ILE A 190 -3.34 12.74 5.03
N CYS A 191 -4.06 13.79 5.42
CA CYS A 191 -4.55 14.82 4.52
C CYS A 191 -4.82 16.12 5.32
N SER A 192 -4.63 17.28 4.72
CA SER A 192 -5.04 18.57 5.34
C SER A 192 -6.48 18.96 5.02
N ASP A 193 -7.17 18.26 4.12
CA ASP A 193 -8.59 18.47 3.83
C ASP A 193 -9.44 17.84 4.94
N PRO A 194 -10.23 18.65 5.70
CA PRO A 194 -11.03 18.16 6.81
C PRO A 194 -12.17 17.21 6.39
N TYR A 195 -12.58 17.23 5.13
CA TYR A 195 -13.58 16.28 4.62
C TYR A 195 -12.95 14.88 4.45
N VAL A 196 -11.73 14.82 3.92
CA VAL A 196 -10.98 13.56 3.79
C VAL A 196 -10.65 12.98 5.16
N GLN A 197 -10.25 13.83 6.12
CA GLN A 197 -9.98 13.41 7.50
C GLN A 197 -11.21 12.75 8.15
N ARG A 198 -12.40 13.37 7.99
CA ARG A 198 -13.65 12.83 8.54
C ARG A 198 -14.09 11.56 7.82
N ASP A 199 -14.03 11.54 6.49
CA ASP A 199 -14.36 10.37 5.70
C ASP A 199 -13.54 9.15 6.16
N HIS A 200 -12.24 9.34 6.34
CA HIS A 200 -11.36 8.30 6.90
C HIS A 200 -11.72 7.93 8.34
N ALA A 201 -12.01 8.90 9.22
CA ALA A 201 -12.30 8.63 10.63
C ALA A 201 -13.66 7.95 10.86
N ASP A 202 -14.65 8.27 10.01
CA ASP A 202 -16.04 7.80 10.14
C ASP A 202 -16.31 6.53 9.32
N ASP A 203 -15.36 6.08 8.47
CA ASP A 203 -15.54 4.87 7.66
C ASP A 203 -15.55 3.61 8.53
N PRO A 204 -16.67 2.85 8.54
CA PRO A 204 -16.80 1.65 9.38
C PRO A 204 -15.89 0.50 8.94
N PHE A 205 -15.35 0.56 7.71
CA PHE A 205 -14.43 -0.44 7.18
C PHE A 205 -12.95 -0.07 7.38
N ASP A 206 -12.66 1.13 7.87
CA ASP A 206 -11.31 1.49 8.29
C ASP A 206 -10.95 0.81 9.60
N ALA A 207 -9.74 0.23 9.64
CA ALA A 207 -9.22 -0.51 10.77
C ALA A 207 -8.29 0.32 11.68
N PHE A 208 -8.11 1.61 11.39
CA PHE A 208 -7.14 2.47 12.11
C PHE A 208 -7.45 2.57 13.62
N THR A 209 -8.73 2.51 13.98
CA THR A 209 -9.17 2.53 15.39
C THR A 209 -9.34 1.13 15.99
N LYS A 210 -9.15 0.08 15.18
CA LYS A 210 -9.30 -1.31 15.63
C LYS A 210 -7.95 -1.84 16.12
N PRO A 211 -7.97 -2.68 17.17
CA PRO A 211 -6.73 -3.22 17.71
C PRO A 211 -6.03 -4.12 16.67
N THR A 212 -4.75 -3.87 16.44
CA THR A 212 -3.89 -4.73 15.62
C THR A 212 -3.12 -5.66 16.57
N THR A 213 -3.02 -6.95 16.23
CA THR A 213 -2.29 -7.92 17.08
C THR A 213 -0.80 -7.60 17.11
N ASN A 214 -0.13 -7.98 18.20
CA ASN A 214 1.32 -7.78 18.32
C ASN A 214 2.10 -8.52 17.22
N GLN A 215 1.59 -9.69 16.78
CA GLN A 215 2.19 -10.42 15.65
C GLN A 215 2.07 -9.61 14.36
N SER A 216 0.89 -9.06 14.05
CA SER A 216 0.67 -8.28 12.84
C SER A 216 1.48 -6.97 12.85
N MET A 217 1.61 -6.31 14.01
CA MET A 217 2.49 -5.14 14.15
C MET A 217 3.97 -5.51 13.98
N TYR A 218 4.39 -6.67 14.46
CA TYR A 218 5.73 -7.18 14.20
C TYR A 218 5.97 -7.43 12.73
N ASP A 219 5.03 -8.09 12.05
CA ASP A 219 5.11 -8.36 10.62
C ASP A 219 5.14 -7.04 9.81
N PHE A 220 4.44 -6.00 10.27
CA PHE A 220 4.52 -4.67 9.67
C PHE A 220 5.92 -4.06 9.79
N THR A 221 6.57 -4.17 10.94
CA THR A 221 7.97 -3.72 11.09
C THR A 221 8.94 -4.53 10.25
N GLN A 222 8.71 -5.84 10.12
CA GLN A 222 9.52 -6.71 9.26
C GLN A 222 9.33 -6.38 7.77
N MET A 223 8.12 -6.02 7.35
CA MET A 223 7.86 -5.55 5.99
C MET A 223 8.69 -4.29 5.68
N MET A 224 8.78 -3.34 6.63
CA MET A 224 9.64 -2.17 6.48
C MET A 224 11.13 -2.53 6.32
N GLU A 225 11.59 -3.55 7.03
CA GLU A 225 12.99 -4.02 6.99
C GLU A 225 13.35 -4.63 5.63
N VAL A 226 12.50 -5.55 5.11
CA VAL A 226 12.81 -6.31 3.89
C VAL A 226 12.83 -5.48 2.61
N ILE A 227 12.21 -4.30 2.63
CA ILE A 227 12.13 -3.38 1.48
C ILE A 227 13.16 -2.25 1.54
N ASN A 228 14.11 -2.28 2.46
CA ASN A 228 15.07 -1.20 2.68
C ASN A 228 16.42 -1.44 1.98
N GLY A 229 17.07 -0.32 1.66
CA GLY A 229 18.45 -0.29 1.22
C GLY A 229 18.70 -0.81 -0.20
N THR A 230 19.98 -0.85 -0.54
CA THR A 230 20.43 -1.34 -1.86
C THR A 230 20.28 -2.84 -2.01
N GLU A 231 20.24 -3.60 -0.92
CA GLU A 231 20.03 -5.06 -0.96
C GLU A 231 18.63 -5.42 -1.47
N TRP A 232 17.61 -4.67 -1.05
CA TRP A 232 16.29 -4.79 -1.64
C TRP A 232 16.29 -4.35 -3.11
N ALA A 233 16.87 -3.18 -3.42
CA ALA A 233 16.87 -2.62 -4.77
C ALA A 233 17.55 -3.56 -5.78
N GLN A 234 18.58 -4.30 -5.39
CA GLN A 234 19.25 -5.30 -6.23
C GLN A 234 18.38 -6.49 -6.63
N LYS A 235 17.32 -6.78 -5.86
CA LYS A 235 16.38 -7.88 -6.16
C LYS A 235 15.33 -7.46 -7.20
N VAL A 236 15.07 -6.16 -7.33
CA VAL A 236 14.11 -5.62 -8.31
C VAL A 236 14.73 -5.72 -9.71
N PRO A 237 13.98 -6.17 -10.75
CA PRO A 237 14.51 -6.17 -12.12
C PRO A 237 14.88 -4.76 -12.58
N VAL A 238 16.11 -4.55 -13.04
CA VAL A 238 16.61 -3.22 -13.46
C VAL A 238 15.78 -2.62 -14.60
N SER A 239 15.18 -3.46 -15.43
CA SER A 239 14.31 -3.04 -16.54
C SER A 239 12.91 -2.61 -16.12
N LEU A 240 12.49 -2.88 -14.86
CA LEU A 240 11.15 -2.54 -14.39
C LEU A 240 11.02 -1.01 -14.22
N PRO A 241 10.11 -0.36 -14.95
CA PRO A 241 9.82 1.06 -14.76
C PRO A 241 9.20 1.31 -13.38
N ILE A 242 9.67 2.35 -12.69
CA ILE A 242 9.17 2.71 -11.35
C ILE A 242 8.81 4.19 -11.31
N TYR A 243 7.59 4.48 -10.82
CA TYR A 243 7.11 5.83 -10.54
C TYR A 243 6.91 6.01 -9.03
N ASN A 244 7.76 6.85 -8.41
CA ASN A 244 7.76 7.10 -6.97
C ASN A 244 7.15 8.48 -6.71
N ILE A 245 5.99 8.53 -6.02
CA ILE A 245 5.22 9.76 -5.78
C ILE A 245 4.81 9.91 -4.32
N ALA A 246 4.85 11.14 -3.82
CA ALA A 246 4.39 11.46 -2.46
C ALA A 246 4.09 12.96 -2.34
N GLY A 247 3.47 13.36 -1.23
CA GLY A 247 3.46 14.74 -0.77
C GLY A 247 4.80 15.12 -0.11
N ASP A 248 5.23 16.37 -0.20
CA ASP A 248 6.43 16.84 0.49
C ASP A 248 6.21 17.13 1.99
N LEU A 249 4.94 17.12 2.43
CA LEU A 249 4.54 17.21 3.83
C LEU A 249 4.10 15.84 4.40
N ASP A 250 4.38 14.75 3.70
CA ASP A 250 4.07 13.39 4.14
C ASP A 250 5.06 12.90 5.19
N PRO A 251 4.62 12.68 6.46
CA PRO A 251 5.51 12.18 7.52
C PRO A 251 5.98 10.76 7.27
N VAL A 252 5.20 9.90 6.58
CA VAL A 252 5.60 8.52 6.23
C VAL A 252 6.83 8.52 5.34
N GLY A 253 6.90 9.46 4.40
CA GLY A 253 8.06 9.69 3.55
C GLY A 253 9.13 10.59 4.18
N GLU A 254 9.06 10.85 5.49
CA GLU A 254 9.97 11.75 6.21
C GLU A 254 10.11 13.10 5.50
N TYR A 255 8.97 13.67 5.11
CA TYR A 255 8.91 14.98 4.44
C TYR A 255 9.75 15.03 3.15
N GLY A 256 9.79 13.90 2.41
CA GLY A 256 10.51 13.73 1.15
C GLY A 256 11.87 13.04 1.28
N GLU A 257 12.54 13.06 2.43
CA GLU A 257 13.84 12.42 2.61
C GLU A 257 13.77 10.91 2.35
N GLY A 258 12.79 10.22 2.92
CA GLY A 258 12.55 8.79 2.69
C GLY A 258 12.20 8.46 1.25
N VAL A 259 11.43 9.32 0.57
CA VAL A 259 11.09 9.16 -0.85
C VAL A 259 12.35 9.22 -1.72
N TYR A 260 13.24 10.19 -1.45
CA TYR A 260 14.53 10.27 -2.16
C TYR A 260 15.49 9.15 -1.78
N ALA A 261 15.46 8.65 -0.54
CA ALA A 261 16.26 7.49 -0.15
C ALA A 261 15.90 6.26 -1.01
N VAL A 262 14.62 5.94 -1.15
CA VAL A 262 14.12 4.85 -2.03
C VAL A 262 14.55 5.07 -3.48
N THR A 263 14.38 6.28 -3.99
CA THR A 263 14.82 6.65 -5.35
C THR A 263 16.33 6.44 -5.54
N ASN A 264 17.13 6.82 -4.54
CA ASN A 264 18.58 6.74 -4.62
C ASN A 264 19.08 5.28 -4.51
N TRP A 265 18.43 4.43 -3.69
CA TRP A 265 18.76 3.00 -3.65
C TRP A 265 18.55 2.35 -5.02
N LEU A 266 17.39 2.61 -5.64
CA LEU A 266 17.07 2.09 -6.97
C LEU A 266 18.04 2.63 -8.04
N ARG A 267 18.32 3.93 -8.04
CA ARG A 267 19.25 4.53 -9.01
C ARG A 267 20.68 4.02 -8.85
N SER A 268 21.12 3.79 -7.61
CA SER A 268 22.46 3.25 -7.34
C SER A 268 22.65 1.82 -7.84
N THR A 269 21.56 1.09 -8.07
CA THR A 269 21.53 -0.26 -8.65
C THR A 269 21.15 -0.28 -10.12
N GLY A 270 21.08 0.90 -10.77
CA GLY A 270 20.92 1.03 -12.22
C GLY A 270 19.48 1.22 -12.71
N HIS A 271 18.49 1.33 -11.81
CA HIS A 271 17.09 1.50 -12.19
C HIS A 271 16.79 2.91 -12.72
N ASN A 272 15.89 2.98 -13.70
CA ASN A 272 15.29 4.23 -14.15
C ASN A 272 14.03 4.53 -13.30
N VAL A 273 14.14 5.47 -12.36
CA VAL A 273 13.06 5.86 -11.46
C VAL A 273 12.60 7.27 -11.75
N LYS A 274 11.32 7.43 -12.07
CA LYS A 274 10.65 8.72 -12.15
C LYS A 274 10.15 9.08 -10.75
N THR A 275 10.58 10.21 -10.21
CA THR A 275 10.19 10.64 -8.86
C THR A 275 9.50 12.00 -8.93
N LYS A 276 8.36 12.14 -8.22
CA LYS A 276 7.64 13.41 -8.14
C LYS A 276 7.13 13.63 -6.73
N LEU A 277 7.50 14.76 -6.12
CA LEU A 277 6.87 15.27 -4.91
C LEU A 277 5.81 16.33 -5.27
N TYR A 278 4.67 16.25 -4.62
CA TYR A 278 3.59 17.25 -4.68
C TYR A 278 3.74 18.20 -3.50
N SER A 279 4.05 19.47 -3.80
CA SER A 279 4.40 20.45 -2.76
C SER A 279 3.16 20.97 -2.05
N GLY A 280 3.22 20.96 -0.71
CA GLY A 280 2.13 21.41 0.18
C GLY A 280 1.14 20.30 0.56
N TYR A 281 1.38 19.05 0.14
CA TYR A 281 0.46 17.93 0.37
C TYR A 281 1.05 16.88 1.30
N ARG A 282 0.16 16.26 2.09
CA ARG A 282 0.48 15.19 3.05
C ARG A 282 0.39 13.81 2.39
N HIS A 283 0.08 12.79 3.14
CA HIS A 283 0.20 11.38 2.78
C HIS A 283 -0.72 10.92 1.63
N GLU A 284 -2.01 11.26 1.70
CA GLU A 284 -3.02 10.81 0.71
C GLU A 284 -3.16 11.79 -0.46
N ILE A 285 -2.11 11.99 -1.26
CA ILE A 285 -2.12 12.91 -2.42
C ILE A 285 -3.23 12.62 -3.42
N HIS A 286 -3.68 11.37 -3.51
CA HIS A 286 -4.74 10.91 -4.39
C HIS A 286 -6.16 11.24 -3.87
N ASN A 287 -6.32 11.67 -2.63
CA ASN A 287 -7.60 12.01 -2.03
C ASN A 287 -7.85 13.53 -1.90
N TYR A 288 -6.85 14.38 -2.15
CA TYR A 288 -7.04 15.82 -2.18
C TYR A 288 -7.87 16.27 -3.38
N ASN A 289 -8.95 17.02 -3.13
CA ASN A 289 -9.88 17.45 -4.18
C ASN A 289 -9.26 18.33 -5.27
N ASP A 290 -8.19 19.05 -4.97
CA ASP A 290 -7.54 20.00 -5.87
C ASP A 290 -6.42 19.37 -6.72
N ILE A 291 -5.84 18.24 -6.31
CA ILE A 291 -4.74 17.61 -7.06
C ILE A 291 -4.99 16.16 -7.48
N LYS A 292 -6.01 15.47 -6.95
CA LYS A 292 -6.25 14.05 -7.26
C LYS A 292 -6.28 13.76 -8.77
N ASP A 293 -6.93 14.62 -9.57
CA ASP A 293 -6.98 14.47 -11.02
C ASP A 293 -5.58 14.54 -11.66
N ALA A 294 -4.67 15.39 -11.13
CA ALA A 294 -3.29 15.48 -11.61
C ALA A 294 -2.44 14.28 -11.17
N VAL A 295 -2.70 13.71 -10.00
CA VAL A 295 -2.06 12.49 -9.50
C VAL A 295 -2.46 11.30 -10.38
N GLU A 296 -3.77 11.10 -10.58
CA GLU A 296 -4.33 10.05 -11.41
C GLU A 296 -3.85 10.14 -12.86
N ALA A 297 -3.88 11.34 -13.46
CA ALA A 297 -3.36 11.57 -14.80
C ALA A 297 -1.86 11.25 -14.90
N GLY A 298 -1.08 11.55 -13.86
CA GLY A 298 0.34 11.21 -13.82
C GLY A 298 0.60 9.69 -13.79
N VAL A 299 -0.22 8.94 -13.05
CA VAL A 299 -0.16 7.47 -13.00
C VAL A 299 -0.58 6.87 -14.34
N ILE A 300 -1.67 7.38 -14.94
CA ILE A 300 -2.14 6.93 -16.26
C ILE A 300 -1.06 7.18 -17.33
N ALA A 301 -0.47 8.37 -17.33
CA ALA A 301 0.61 8.70 -18.28
C ALA A 301 1.82 7.77 -18.11
N PHE A 302 2.20 7.46 -16.87
CA PHE A 302 3.27 6.51 -16.60
C PHE A 302 2.94 5.10 -17.12
N MET A 303 1.71 4.62 -16.93
CA MET A 303 1.29 3.33 -17.47
C MET A 303 1.25 3.33 -19.01
N ASP A 304 0.76 4.41 -19.62
CA ASP A 304 0.70 4.56 -21.09
C ASP A 304 2.09 4.61 -21.76
N GLU A 305 3.08 5.18 -21.08
CA GLU A 305 4.48 5.20 -21.52
C GLU A 305 5.15 3.81 -21.50
N ASN A 306 4.55 2.83 -20.79
CA ASN A 306 5.12 1.50 -20.53
C ASN A 306 4.21 0.32 -20.97
N LEU A 307 3.30 0.57 -21.93
CA LEU A 307 2.44 -0.44 -22.56
C LEU A 307 3.23 -1.39 -23.48
#